data_35c5ff94cd3b8696e74d266a89f481a2
#
_entry.id   35c5ff94cd3b8696e74d266a89f481a2
#
_cell.length_a   1.000
_cell.length_b   1.000
_cell.length_c   1.000
_cell.angle_alpha   90.00
_cell.angle_beta   90.00
_cell.angle_gamma   90.00
#
_symmetry.space_group_name_H-M   'P 1'
#
loop_
_entity.id
_entity.type
_entity.pdbx_description
1 polymer ?
#
loop_
_entity_poly.entity_id
_entity_poly.type
_entity_poly.pdbx_seq_one_letter_code
_entity_poly.pdbx_strand_id
1 'polypeptide(L)'
;MRRIVLLMTVAAVVVVSTLIVVSVAGAHKHPTAMAQKHPTRTVLIQNFSFKPAHITIKRGTKVRWINKDSTAHTATANNGRSFDSGRLGKGQRYSHTFESAGKKGYHCIPHPFMKGSVVVKR
;
A
#
# COMPACT_ATOMS: atom_id res chain seq x y z
N MET A 1 -92.82 -16.42 6.79
CA MET A 1 -91.61 -16.30 7.69
C MET A 1 -90.38 -16.07 6.80
N ARG A 2 -89.98 -14.86 6.64
CA ARG A 2 -88.77 -14.54 5.87
C ARG A 2 -87.58 -14.34 6.86
N ARG A 3 -86.66 -15.27 6.81
CA ARG A 3 -85.42 -15.13 7.57
C ARG A 3 -84.49 -14.17 6.80
N ILE A 4 -84.26 -13.01 7.37
CA ILE A 4 -83.29 -12.08 6.88
C ILE A 4 -81.94 -12.58 7.36
N VAL A 5 -81.14 -13.09 6.44
CA VAL A 5 -79.77 -13.43 6.73
C VAL A 5 -78.92 -12.15 6.62
N LEU A 6 -78.57 -11.60 7.74
CA LEU A 6 -77.66 -10.45 7.81
C LEU A 6 -76.27 -10.95 7.51
N LEU A 7 -75.78 -10.68 6.28
CA LEU A 7 -74.44 -10.90 5.88
C LEU A 7 -73.52 -9.81 6.54
N MET A 8 -72.92 -10.13 7.63
CA MET A 8 -71.88 -9.28 8.15
C MET A 8 -70.61 -9.46 7.28
N THR A 9 -70.39 -8.48 6.43
CA THR A 9 -69.13 -8.35 5.74
C THR A 9 -68.08 -7.83 6.73
N VAL A 10 -67.25 -8.74 7.19
CA VAL A 10 -66.06 -8.35 7.95
C VAL A 10 -65.10 -7.74 6.96
N ALA A 11 -65.03 -6.43 6.95
CA ALA A 11 -63.93 -5.75 6.25
C ALA A 11 -62.65 -6.02 7.00
N ALA A 12 -61.86 -6.93 6.49
CA ALA A 12 -60.51 -7.11 6.95
C ALA A 12 -59.68 -5.87 6.56
N VAL A 13 -59.46 -5.01 7.52
CA VAL A 13 -58.51 -3.93 7.37
C VAL A 13 -57.13 -4.56 7.39
N VAL A 14 -56.61 -4.81 6.20
CA VAL A 14 -55.21 -5.18 6.07
C VAL A 14 -54.38 -3.92 6.34
N VAL A 15 -53.96 -3.75 7.57
CA VAL A 15 -52.94 -2.76 7.90
C VAL A 15 -51.62 -3.28 7.30
N VAL A 16 -51.34 -2.87 6.08
CA VAL A 16 -50.00 -3.05 5.51
C VAL A 16 -49.09 -2.12 6.27
N SER A 17 -48.54 -2.63 7.35
CA SER A 17 -47.40 -1.97 8.01
C SER A 17 -46.25 -2.03 7.03
N THR A 18 -46.12 -1.00 6.20
CA THR A 18 -44.87 -0.79 5.48
C THR A 18 -43.78 -0.53 6.52
N LEU A 19 -43.08 -1.58 6.87
CA LEU A 19 -41.80 -1.45 7.52
C LEU A 19 -40.90 -0.68 6.54
N ILE A 20 -40.85 0.62 6.74
CA ILE A 20 -39.79 1.43 6.14
C ILE A 20 -38.53 0.96 6.83
N VAL A 21 -37.84 -0.02 6.23
CA VAL A 21 -36.48 -0.30 6.57
C VAL A 21 -35.73 0.92 6.12
N VAL A 22 -35.58 1.89 7.04
CA VAL A 22 -34.59 2.93 6.88
C VAL A 22 -33.27 2.20 6.97
N SER A 23 -32.80 1.73 5.85
CA SER A 23 -31.41 1.33 5.71
C SER A 23 -30.62 2.61 5.96
N VAL A 24 -30.31 2.85 7.21
CA VAL A 24 -29.24 3.76 7.55
C VAL A 24 -27.99 3.05 7.02
N ALA A 25 -27.71 3.27 5.73
CA ALA A 25 -26.38 3.08 5.24
C ALA A 25 -25.55 4.04 6.07
N GLY A 26 -25.11 3.56 7.24
CA GLY A 26 -24.08 4.22 7.97
C GLY A 26 -22.95 4.36 7.00
N ALA A 27 -22.81 5.55 6.41
CA ALA A 27 -21.57 5.90 5.80
C ALA A 27 -20.56 5.79 6.93
N HIS A 28 -19.99 4.60 7.08
CA HIS A 28 -18.76 4.49 7.77
C HIS A 28 -17.82 5.36 6.95
N LYS A 29 -17.77 6.64 7.28
CA LYS A 29 -16.58 7.41 7.04
C LYS A 29 -15.52 6.63 7.83
N HIS A 30 -14.91 5.64 7.16
CA HIS A 30 -13.57 5.32 7.55
C HIS A 30 -12.91 6.69 7.65
N PRO A 31 -12.37 7.09 8.82
CA PRO A 31 -11.49 8.23 8.79
C PRO A 31 -10.59 7.89 7.61
N THR A 32 -10.69 8.67 6.56
CA THR A 32 -9.80 8.53 5.43
C THR A 32 -8.47 8.60 6.13
N ALA A 33 -7.88 7.42 6.37
CA ALA A 33 -6.52 7.39 6.87
C ALA A 33 -5.84 8.28 5.87
N MET A 34 -5.53 9.52 6.28
CA MET A 34 -4.80 10.43 5.42
C MET A 34 -3.67 9.56 4.96
N ALA A 35 -3.68 9.19 3.68
CA ALA A 35 -2.67 8.30 3.14
C ALA A 35 -1.38 8.96 3.57
N GLN A 36 -0.73 8.40 4.60
CA GLN A 36 0.46 9.00 5.15
C GLN A 36 1.40 9.02 3.98
N LYS A 37 1.59 10.20 3.43
CA LYS A 37 2.50 10.41 2.32
C LYS A 37 3.88 10.08 2.85
N HIS A 38 4.22 8.79 2.75
CA HIS A 38 5.54 8.34 3.17
C HIS A 38 6.56 9.15 2.39
N PRO A 39 7.46 9.86 3.06
CA PRO A 39 8.49 10.60 2.36
C PRO A 39 9.28 9.65 1.48
N THR A 40 9.63 10.09 0.29
CA THR A 40 10.42 9.28 -0.65
C THR A 40 11.83 9.83 -0.73
N ARG A 41 12.81 8.94 -0.60
CA ARG A 41 14.22 9.24 -0.85
C ARG A 41 14.66 8.52 -2.11
N THR A 42 15.33 9.23 -3.00
CA THR A 42 15.81 8.65 -4.25
C THR A 42 17.29 8.36 -4.17
N VAL A 43 17.67 7.19 -4.64
CA VAL A 43 19.06 6.75 -4.85
C VAL A 43 19.22 6.52 -6.35
N LEU A 44 20.20 7.18 -6.97
CA LEU A 44 20.54 6.91 -8.35
C LEU A 44 21.56 5.78 -8.44
N ILE A 45 21.40 4.93 -9.43
CA ILE A 45 22.41 3.95 -9.82
C ILE A 45 23.08 4.52 -11.07
N GLN A 46 24.30 4.98 -10.91
CA GLN A 46 25.01 5.67 -11.97
C GLN A 46 26.51 5.45 -11.85
N ASN A 47 27.18 5.22 -12.99
CA ASN A 47 28.60 4.94 -13.05
C ASN A 47 28.99 3.79 -12.11
N PHE A 48 28.20 2.70 -12.14
CA PHE A 48 28.44 1.50 -11.30
C PHE A 48 28.54 1.82 -9.82
N SER A 49 27.74 2.75 -9.33
CA SER A 49 27.64 3.06 -7.90
C SER A 49 26.25 3.56 -7.52
N PHE A 50 25.92 3.40 -6.25
CA PHE A 50 24.71 3.98 -5.66
C PHE A 50 25.01 5.41 -5.19
N LYS A 51 24.17 6.36 -5.58
CA LYS A 51 24.36 7.79 -5.29
C LYS A 51 23.10 8.40 -4.67
N PRO A 52 23.13 8.76 -3.39
CA PRO A 52 24.19 8.53 -2.40
C PRO A 52 24.29 7.06 -2.01
N ALA A 53 25.49 6.58 -1.67
CA ALA A 53 25.71 5.20 -1.26
C ALA A 53 25.14 4.92 0.14
N HIS A 54 25.12 5.92 1.00
CA HIS A 54 24.65 5.81 2.38
C HIS A 54 23.60 6.89 2.67
N ILE A 55 22.44 6.49 3.14
CA ILE A 55 21.36 7.39 3.51
C ILE A 55 20.83 7.06 4.91
N THR A 56 20.32 8.07 5.58
CA THR A 56 19.59 7.93 6.84
C THR A 56 18.17 8.40 6.64
N ILE A 57 17.22 7.58 7.05
CA ILE A 57 15.79 7.82 6.88
C ILE A 57 15.05 7.52 8.18
N LYS A 58 13.84 8.05 8.31
CA LYS A 58 12.90 7.65 9.35
C LYS A 58 12.14 6.39 8.93
N ARG A 59 11.74 5.59 9.90
CA ARG A 59 10.86 4.44 9.68
C ARG A 59 9.61 4.87 8.88
N GLY A 60 9.19 4.06 7.93
CA GLY A 60 8.08 4.34 7.02
C GLY A 60 8.49 5.14 5.77
N THR A 61 9.74 5.52 5.62
CA THR A 61 10.23 6.17 4.40
C THR A 61 10.35 5.17 3.25
N LYS A 62 9.90 5.58 2.07
CA LYS A 62 10.09 4.86 0.82
C LYS A 62 11.43 5.25 0.19
N VAL A 63 12.25 4.28 -0.14
CA VAL A 63 13.47 4.49 -0.93
C VAL A 63 13.20 4.03 -2.36
N ARG A 64 13.58 4.87 -3.31
CA ARG A 64 13.45 4.60 -4.73
C ARG A 64 14.81 4.57 -5.38
N TRP A 65 15.16 3.47 -6.02
CA TRP A 65 16.36 3.35 -6.85
C TRP A 65 15.98 3.56 -8.30
N ILE A 66 16.80 4.31 -9.03
CA ILE A 66 16.62 4.56 -10.47
C ILE A 66 17.94 4.24 -11.15
N ASN A 67 17.93 3.29 -12.09
CA ASN A 67 19.11 2.98 -12.88
C ASN A 67 19.28 3.97 -14.02
N LYS A 68 20.38 4.69 -14.00
CA LYS A 68 20.80 5.65 -15.04
C LYS A 68 21.82 5.06 -16.02
N ASP A 69 22.41 3.91 -15.66
CA ASP A 69 23.39 3.24 -16.53
C ASP A 69 22.69 2.46 -17.64
N SER A 70 23.37 2.26 -18.73
CA SER A 70 22.94 1.34 -19.81
C SER A 70 23.07 -0.12 -19.39
N THR A 71 23.98 -0.42 -18.46
CA THR A 71 24.13 -1.74 -17.86
C THR A 71 23.01 -1.99 -16.83
N ALA A 72 22.46 -3.20 -16.82
CA ALA A 72 21.48 -3.59 -15.81
C ALA A 72 22.14 -3.79 -14.46
N HIS A 73 21.49 -3.31 -13.39
CA HIS A 73 21.91 -3.41 -12.01
C HIS A 73 20.78 -3.94 -11.12
N THR A 74 21.10 -4.32 -9.90
CA THR A 74 20.12 -4.64 -8.87
C THR A 74 20.37 -3.82 -7.61
N ALA A 75 19.33 -3.63 -6.80
CA ALA A 75 19.42 -3.19 -5.42
C ALA A 75 18.86 -4.30 -4.54
N THR A 76 19.74 -5.08 -3.96
CA THR A 76 19.40 -6.33 -3.27
C THR A 76 19.93 -6.28 -1.84
N ALA A 77 19.03 -6.51 -0.87
CA ALA A 77 19.42 -6.57 0.54
C ALA A 77 20.49 -7.64 0.77
N ASN A 78 21.48 -7.34 1.60
CA ASN A 78 22.59 -8.27 1.90
C ASN A 78 22.11 -9.58 2.53
N ASN A 79 20.96 -9.56 3.22
CA ASN A 79 20.36 -10.77 3.78
C ASN A 79 19.59 -11.62 2.73
N GLY A 80 19.48 -11.14 1.49
CA GLY A 80 18.78 -11.82 0.41
C GLY A 80 17.27 -11.95 0.57
N ARG A 81 16.66 -11.28 1.57
CA ARG A 81 15.25 -11.46 1.91
C ARG A 81 14.45 -10.16 2.00
N SER A 82 15.02 -9.13 2.62
CA SER A 82 14.26 -7.91 2.97
C SER A 82 13.75 -7.17 1.75
N PHE A 83 14.55 -7.08 0.71
CA PHE A 83 14.16 -6.52 -0.58
C PHE A 83 15.12 -6.96 -1.69
N ASP A 84 14.60 -6.98 -2.90
CA ASP A 84 15.36 -7.26 -4.11
C ASP A 84 14.63 -6.60 -5.28
N SER A 85 15.33 -5.74 -5.99
CA SER A 85 14.76 -5.06 -7.16
C SER A 85 14.63 -5.98 -8.37
N GLY A 86 15.34 -7.10 -8.39
CA GLY A 86 15.62 -7.78 -9.64
C GLY A 86 16.47 -6.90 -10.56
N ARG A 87 16.63 -7.31 -11.80
CA ARG A 87 17.40 -6.55 -12.79
C ARG A 87 16.66 -5.28 -13.22
N LEU A 88 17.30 -4.15 -13.03
CA LEU A 88 16.84 -2.85 -13.49
C LEU A 88 17.64 -2.45 -14.73
N GLY A 89 17.00 -2.39 -15.88
CA GLY A 89 17.57 -1.79 -17.08
C GLY A 89 17.60 -0.25 -17.00
N LYS A 90 18.18 0.40 -18.00
CA LYS A 90 18.28 1.86 -18.04
C LYS A 90 16.91 2.52 -17.87
N GLY A 91 16.82 3.46 -16.94
CA GLY A 91 15.61 4.22 -16.63
C GLY A 91 14.59 3.47 -15.78
N GLN A 92 14.77 2.18 -15.52
CA GLN A 92 13.90 1.42 -14.64
C GLN A 92 14.14 1.78 -13.18
N ARG A 93 13.08 1.64 -12.39
CA ARG A 93 13.05 2.01 -10.98
C ARG A 93 12.45 0.91 -10.13
N TYR A 94 12.86 0.89 -8.88
CA TYR A 94 12.34 0.02 -7.83
C TYR A 94 12.18 0.82 -6.56
N SER A 95 11.15 0.55 -5.79
CA SER A 95 10.91 1.21 -4.51
C SER A 95 10.65 0.18 -3.42
N HIS A 96 11.16 0.48 -2.21
CA HIS A 96 10.90 -0.31 -1.02
C HIS A 96 10.66 0.62 0.16
N THR A 97 9.63 0.32 0.97
CA THR A 97 9.33 1.07 2.19
C THR A 97 9.96 0.36 3.39
N PHE A 98 10.73 1.10 4.18
CA PHE A 98 11.46 0.57 5.34
C PHE A 98 10.63 0.73 6.62
N GLU A 99 10.08 -0.36 7.13
CA GLU A 99 9.18 -0.37 8.29
C GLU A 99 9.89 -0.68 9.61
N SER A 100 11.12 -1.15 9.59
CA SER A 100 11.88 -1.50 10.78
C SER A 100 13.17 -0.72 10.91
N ALA A 101 13.50 -0.29 12.13
CA ALA A 101 14.74 0.43 12.43
C ALA A 101 15.97 -0.46 12.28
N GLY A 102 17.11 0.16 12.03
CA GLY A 102 18.40 -0.48 11.95
C GLY A 102 19.15 -0.16 10.65
N LYS A 103 20.37 -0.66 10.56
CA LYS A 103 21.20 -0.53 9.36
C LYS A 103 20.86 -1.65 8.38
N LYS A 104 20.50 -1.28 7.16
CA LYS A 104 20.17 -2.19 6.07
C LYS A 104 21.22 -2.03 4.97
N GLY A 105 22.15 -2.96 4.89
CA GLY A 105 23.12 -3.01 3.80
C GLY A 105 22.53 -3.67 2.56
N TYR A 106 22.95 -3.22 1.40
CA TYR A 106 22.54 -3.80 0.12
C TYR A 106 23.67 -3.72 -0.91
N HIS A 107 23.54 -4.44 -1.98
CA HIS A 107 24.51 -4.53 -3.06
C HIS A 107 23.84 -4.81 -4.39
N CYS A 108 24.60 -4.68 -5.46
CA CYS A 108 24.22 -5.13 -6.79
C CYS A 108 24.71 -6.58 -7.00
N ILE A 109 23.80 -7.48 -7.38
CA ILE A 109 24.16 -8.91 -7.55
C ILE A 109 25.20 -9.11 -8.65
N PRO A 110 25.02 -8.61 -9.90
CA PRO A 110 26.02 -8.81 -10.94
C PRO A 110 27.33 -8.03 -10.72
N HIS A 111 27.30 -7.02 -9.85
CA HIS A 111 28.47 -6.17 -9.55
C HIS A 111 28.63 -6.02 -8.03
N PRO A 112 29.12 -7.04 -7.32
CA PRO A 112 29.12 -7.06 -5.85
C PRO A 112 29.94 -5.97 -5.16
N PHE A 113 30.83 -5.30 -5.89
CA PHE A 113 31.55 -4.13 -5.39
C PHE A 113 30.67 -2.89 -5.23
N MET A 114 29.52 -2.85 -5.91
CA MET A 114 28.51 -1.80 -5.73
C MET A 114 27.74 -2.05 -4.43
N LYS A 115 28.01 -1.26 -3.41
CA LYS A 115 27.42 -1.40 -2.08
C LYS A 115 26.77 -0.11 -1.64
N GLY A 116 25.69 -0.24 -0.89
CA GLY A 116 25.02 0.88 -0.26
C GLY A 116 24.45 0.49 1.10
N SER A 117 23.98 1.47 1.84
CA SER A 117 23.27 1.22 3.09
C SER A 117 22.20 2.25 3.38
N VAL A 118 21.16 1.81 4.05
CA VAL A 118 20.08 2.63 4.57
C VAL A 118 20.05 2.47 6.09
N VAL A 119 20.26 3.56 6.81
CA VAL A 119 20.08 3.60 8.27
C VAL A 119 18.65 4.08 8.53
N VAL A 120 17.85 3.24 9.13
CA VAL A 120 16.45 3.54 9.46
C VAL A 120 16.38 3.89 10.94
N LYS A 121 15.99 5.13 11.23
CA LYS A 121 15.75 5.63 12.60
C LYS A 121 14.28 5.42 12.99
N ARG A 122 14.04 5.30 14.29
CA ARG A 122 12.70 5.24 14.89
C ARG A 122 11.95 6.54 14.71
#